data_1b9b28b5e0d9cad48371211abd3fde86
#
_entry.id   1b9b28b5e0d9cad48371211abd3fde86
#
_cell.length_a   1.000
_cell.length_b   1.000
_cell.length_c   1.000
_cell.angle_alpha   90.00
_cell.angle_beta   90.00
_cell.angle_gamma   90.00
#
_symmetry.space_group_name_H-M   'P 1'
#
loop_
_entity.id
_entity.type
_entity.pdbx_description
1 polymer ?
#
loop_
_entity_poly.entity_id
_entity_poly.type
_entity_poly.pdbx_seq_one_letter_code
_entity_poly.pdbx_strand_id
1 'polypeptide(L)'
;MANVKIPTSFNIELEFETANILVRFLAWIIDLLIRIAFGIAIYVTFSRMHLAGDTATVMYILFCALPISLYFLLFEITMNGQSPGKMMLGIKVRSLNGSKPSISQHLIRWLFRLLEAPWGIFFLNGAVPIITMIRSRYDQRLGDVVAGTIVVNTRNKTSIKDTIYRDMSSLNYEPHFPQILRLSDRDMNKIKTLMDQAIKSGNQELIARVAERVKEVLGIETEMGHYQFLETVLNDYN
;
A
#
# COMPACT_ATOMS: atom_id res chain seq x y z
N MET A 1 8.01 -8.68 4.72
CA MET A 1 7.29 -7.63 3.99
C MET A 1 8.29 -6.53 3.69
N ALA A 2 8.43 -6.12 2.44
CA ALA A 2 9.37 -5.06 2.08
C ALA A 2 8.62 -3.72 2.07
N ASN A 3 9.22 -2.69 2.67
CA ASN A 3 8.71 -1.32 2.55
C ASN A 3 9.29 -0.72 1.28
N VAL A 4 8.42 -0.21 0.44
CA VAL A 4 8.76 0.46 -0.81
C VAL A 4 8.54 1.95 -0.62
N LYS A 5 9.63 2.72 -0.68
CA LYS A 5 9.57 4.18 -0.70
C LYS A 5 9.48 4.63 -2.15
N ILE A 6 8.41 5.32 -2.48
CA ILE A 6 8.17 5.83 -3.83
C ILE A 6 8.23 7.36 -3.77
N PRO A 7 9.23 7.99 -4.42
CA PRO A 7 9.26 9.44 -4.53
C PRO A 7 8.12 9.91 -5.43
N THR A 8 7.28 10.80 -4.91
CA THR A 8 6.26 11.46 -5.72
C THR A 8 6.82 12.72 -6.37
N SER A 9 6.12 13.23 -7.40
CA SER A 9 6.45 14.49 -8.08
C SER A 9 6.50 15.71 -7.14
N PHE A 10 5.94 15.61 -5.95
CA PHE A 10 5.97 16.64 -4.92
C PHE A 10 7.10 16.45 -3.89
N ASN A 11 8.08 15.57 -4.18
CA ASN A 11 9.18 15.23 -3.27
C ASN A 11 8.75 14.66 -1.91
N ILE A 12 7.54 14.10 -1.86
CA ILE A 12 7.02 13.37 -0.68
C ILE A 12 7.26 11.89 -0.94
N GLU A 13 7.97 11.23 -0.03
CA GLU A 13 8.15 9.78 -0.09
C GLU A 13 6.89 9.08 0.43
N LEU A 14 6.17 8.39 -0.45
CA LEU A 14 5.09 7.51 -0.03
C LEU A 14 5.65 6.13 0.31
N GLU A 15 5.43 5.69 1.53
CA GLU A 15 5.79 4.35 1.97
C GLU A 15 4.61 3.40 1.74
N PHE A 16 4.88 2.35 0.96
CA PHE A 16 3.94 1.26 0.73
C PHE A 16 4.50 -0.05 1.28
N GLU A 17 3.67 -0.76 2.00
CA GLU A 17 3.99 -2.11 2.44
C GLU A 17 3.59 -3.11 1.34
N THR A 18 4.54 -3.94 0.87
CA THR A 18 4.23 -4.97 -0.13
C THR A 18 3.31 -6.05 0.46
N ALA A 19 2.37 -6.53 -0.35
CA ALA A 19 1.49 -7.61 0.05
C ALA A 19 2.26 -8.94 0.13
N ASN A 20 2.15 -9.63 1.27
CA ASN A 20 2.75 -10.94 1.47
C ASN A 20 2.28 -11.95 0.41
N ILE A 21 3.17 -12.87 0.04
CA ILE A 21 2.91 -13.95 -0.94
C ILE A 21 1.69 -14.78 -0.52
N LEU A 22 1.55 -15.11 0.77
CA LEU A 22 0.40 -15.86 1.29
C LEU A 22 -0.92 -15.11 1.11
N VAL A 23 -0.95 -13.80 1.36
CA VAL A 23 -2.16 -12.99 1.16
C VAL A 23 -2.54 -12.93 -0.32
N ARG A 24 -1.56 -12.84 -1.22
CA ARG A 24 -1.79 -12.89 -2.67
C ARG A 24 -2.32 -14.26 -3.12
N PHE A 25 -1.81 -15.34 -2.51
CA PHE A 25 -2.28 -16.70 -2.79
C PHE A 25 -3.72 -16.89 -2.32
N LEU A 26 -4.07 -16.43 -1.11
CA LEU A 26 -5.45 -16.47 -0.60
C LEU A 26 -6.40 -15.63 -1.49
N ALA A 27 -5.97 -14.45 -1.95
CA ALA A 27 -6.75 -13.65 -2.90
C ALA A 27 -7.01 -14.42 -4.20
N TRP A 28 -6.01 -15.12 -4.72
CA TRP A 28 -6.14 -15.94 -5.91
C TRP A 28 -7.11 -17.12 -5.70
N ILE A 29 -7.10 -17.78 -4.53
CA ILE A 29 -8.06 -18.85 -4.19
C ILE A 29 -9.48 -18.30 -4.20
N ILE A 30 -9.75 -17.13 -3.57
CA ILE A 30 -11.08 -16.51 -3.57
C ILE A 30 -11.53 -16.21 -5.01
N ASP A 31 -10.65 -15.60 -5.81
CA ASP A 31 -10.94 -15.31 -7.22
C ASP A 31 -11.17 -16.61 -8.03
N LEU A 32 -10.47 -17.71 -7.70
CA LEU A 32 -10.67 -19.01 -8.31
C LEU A 32 -12.05 -19.59 -7.99
N LEU A 33 -12.47 -19.54 -6.74
CA LEU A 33 -13.80 -20.01 -6.31
C LEU A 33 -14.92 -19.22 -7.02
N ILE A 34 -14.78 -17.92 -7.15
CA ILE A 34 -15.74 -17.07 -7.89
C ILE A 34 -15.83 -17.51 -9.37
N ARG A 35 -14.69 -17.75 -10.02
CA ARG A 35 -14.65 -18.21 -11.42
C ARG A 35 -15.22 -19.61 -11.61
N ILE A 36 -14.97 -20.54 -10.67
CA ILE A 36 -15.54 -21.88 -10.68
C ILE A 36 -17.08 -21.78 -10.51
N ALA A 37 -17.56 -21.00 -9.55
CA ALA A 37 -19.00 -20.80 -9.35
C ALA A 37 -19.68 -20.21 -10.59
N PHE A 38 -19.04 -19.23 -11.24
CA PHE A 38 -19.53 -18.68 -12.51
C PHE A 38 -19.56 -19.74 -13.62
N GLY A 39 -18.49 -20.53 -13.77
CA GLY A 39 -18.42 -21.61 -14.78
C GLY A 39 -19.50 -22.66 -14.56
N ILE A 40 -19.75 -23.08 -13.32
CA ILE A 40 -20.82 -24.01 -12.96
C ILE A 40 -22.19 -23.43 -13.32
N ALA A 41 -22.45 -22.15 -13.00
CA ALA A 41 -23.71 -21.50 -13.33
C ALA A 41 -23.99 -21.48 -14.85
N ILE A 42 -22.97 -21.14 -15.64
CA ILE A 42 -23.07 -21.17 -17.12
C ILE A 42 -23.30 -22.59 -17.63
N TYR A 43 -22.53 -23.57 -17.11
CA TYR A 43 -22.69 -24.97 -17.50
C TYR A 43 -24.11 -25.48 -17.23
N VAL A 44 -24.65 -25.24 -16.02
CA VAL A 44 -26.03 -25.63 -15.66
C VAL A 44 -27.06 -24.97 -16.56
N THR A 45 -26.87 -23.70 -16.90
CA THR A 45 -27.76 -22.96 -17.79
C THR A 45 -27.79 -23.57 -19.19
N PHE A 46 -26.60 -23.83 -19.76
CA PHE A 46 -26.50 -24.37 -21.13
C PHE A 46 -26.89 -25.85 -21.22
N SER A 47 -26.67 -26.65 -20.19
CA SER A 47 -27.14 -28.03 -20.15
C SER A 47 -28.67 -28.16 -20.26
N ARG A 48 -29.39 -27.15 -19.73
CA ARG A 48 -30.89 -27.09 -19.86
C ARG A 48 -31.35 -26.65 -21.23
N MET A 49 -30.51 -25.96 -22.01
CA MET A 49 -30.89 -25.45 -23.35
C MET A 49 -30.72 -26.53 -24.43
N HIS A 50 -30.25 -27.74 -24.08
CA HIS A 50 -30.06 -28.87 -25.01
C HIS A 50 -29.27 -28.49 -26.28
N LEU A 51 -28.31 -27.56 -26.14
CA LEU A 51 -27.46 -27.13 -27.23
C LEU A 51 -26.51 -28.28 -27.61
N ALA A 52 -26.38 -28.56 -28.92
CA ALA A 52 -25.54 -29.63 -29.43
C ALA A 52 -24.62 -29.14 -30.54
N GLY A 53 -23.51 -29.89 -30.76
CA GLY A 53 -22.55 -29.59 -31.82
C GLY A 53 -21.78 -28.31 -31.69
N ASP A 54 -21.46 -27.70 -32.83
CA ASP A 54 -20.60 -26.53 -32.93
C ASP A 54 -21.21 -25.30 -32.22
N THR A 55 -22.53 -25.19 -32.23
CA THR A 55 -23.23 -24.08 -31.54
C THR A 55 -23.00 -24.11 -30.04
N ALA A 56 -23.04 -25.30 -29.41
CA ALA A 56 -22.75 -25.43 -27.98
C ALA A 56 -21.31 -25.03 -27.66
N THR A 57 -20.36 -25.44 -28.52
CA THR A 57 -18.95 -25.09 -28.35
C THR A 57 -18.72 -23.60 -28.46
N VAL A 58 -19.26 -22.94 -29.47
CA VAL A 58 -19.16 -21.48 -29.66
C VAL A 58 -19.77 -20.72 -28.47
N MET A 59 -20.96 -21.13 -28.02
CA MET A 59 -21.62 -20.52 -26.86
C MET A 59 -20.79 -20.71 -25.59
N TYR A 60 -20.19 -21.88 -25.36
CA TYR A 60 -19.34 -22.11 -24.21
C TYR A 60 -18.06 -21.25 -24.25
N ILE A 61 -17.41 -21.13 -25.40
CA ILE A 61 -16.25 -20.25 -25.54
C ILE A 61 -16.62 -18.79 -25.26
N LEU A 62 -17.72 -18.32 -25.85
CA LEU A 62 -18.13 -16.91 -25.76
C LEU A 62 -18.58 -16.53 -24.35
N PHE A 63 -19.38 -17.35 -23.68
CA PHE A 63 -20.01 -17.01 -22.40
C PHE A 63 -19.29 -17.57 -21.17
N CYS A 64 -18.40 -18.54 -21.33
CA CYS A 64 -17.66 -19.13 -20.22
C CYS A 64 -16.16 -18.86 -20.33
N ALA A 65 -15.50 -19.37 -21.37
CA ALA A 65 -14.04 -19.30 -21.46
C ALA A 65 -13.51 -17.88 -21.60
N LEU A 66 -14.15 -17.05 -22.44
CA LEU A 66 -13.73 -15.66 -22.66
C LEU A 66 -13.90 -14.78 -21.41
N PRO A 67 -15.06 -14.75 -20.72
CA PRO A 67 -15.20 -13.99 -19.48
C PRO A 67 -14.25 -14.48 -18.38
N ILE A 68 -14.04 -15.78 -18.22
CA ILE A 68 -13.12 -16.34 -17.22
C ILE A 68 -11.68 -15.93 -17.53
N SER A 69 -11.26 -15.90 -18.80
CA SER A 69 -9.91 -15.46 -19.18
C SER A 69 -9.70 -13.96 -18.95
N LEU A 70 -10.69 -13.14 -19.26
CA LEU A 70 -10.66 -11.69 -19.10
C LEU A 70 -10.96 -11.23 -17.66
N TYR A 71 -11.36 -12.13 -16.76
CA TYR A 71 -11.78 -11.82 -15.39
C TYR A 71 -10.85 -10.83 -14.68
N PHE A 72 -9.57 -11.14 -14.63
CA PHE A 72 -8.60 -10.29 -13.93
C PHE A 72 -8.37 -8.96 -14.63
N LEU A 73 -8.38 -8.94 -15.97
CA LEU A 73 -8.21 -7.71 -16.74
C LEU A 73 -9.37 -6.75 -16.48
N LEU A 74 -10.61 -7.26 -16.60
CA LEU A 74 -11.82 -6.45 -16.41
C LEU A 74 -11.90 -5.91 -14.99
N PHE A 75 -11.74 -6.77 -13.98
CA PHE A 75 -11.82 -6.32 -12.58
C PHE A 75 -10.67 -5.40 -12.19
N GLU A 76 -9.43 -5.66 -12.59
CA GLU A 76 -8.30 -4.79 -12.27
C GLU A 76 -8.44 -3.40 -12.92
N ILE A 77 -9.06 -3.30 -14.12
CA ILE A 77 -9.33 -2.00 -14.76
C ILE A 77 -10.49 -1.28 -14.03
N THR A 78 -11.64 -1.97 -13.84
CA THR A 78 -12.85 -1.35 -13.28
C THR A 78 -12.72 -1.02 -11.79
N MET A 79 -12.02 -1.87 -11.03
CA MET A 79 -11.81 -1.71 -9.58
C MET A 79 -10.46 -1.07 -9.23
N ASN A 80 -9.87 -0.29 -10.16
CA ASN A 80 -8.63 0.46 -9.92
C ASN A 80 -7.47 -0.40 -9.39
N GLY A 81 -7.21 -1.56 -9.98
CA GLY A 81 -6.12 -2.47 -9.63
C GLY A 81 -6.48 -3.52 -8.58
N GLN A 82 -7.76 -3.77 -8.37
CA GLN A 82 -8.24 -4.82 -7.47
C GLN A 82 -9.05 -5.87 -8.24
N SER A 83 -9.07 -7.10 -7.74
CA SER A 83 -10.07 -8.11 -8.05
C SER A 83 -10.94 -8.32 -6.80
N PRO A 84 -12.12 -8.98 -6.89
CA PRO A 84 -12.93 -9.28 -5.72
C PRO A 84 -12.15 -9.94 -4.58
N GLY A 85 -11.32 -10.95 -4.87
CA GLY A 85 -10.49 -11.61 -3.87
C GLY A 85 -9.42 -10.68 -3.27
N LYS A 86 -8.82 -9.80 -4.07
CA LYS A 86 -7.87 -8.79 -3.59
C LYS A 86 -8.54 -7.74 -2.71
N MET A 87 -9.75 -7.32 -3.06
CA MET A 87 -10.52 -6.36 -2.28
C MET A 87 -10.87 -6.92 -0.90
N MET A 88 -11.29 -8.18 -0.81
CA MET A 88 -11.60 -8.84 0.47
C MET A 88 -10.39 -8.91 1.40
N LEU A 89 -9.20 -9.09 0.86
CA LEU A 89 -7.96 -9.19 1.63
C LEU A 89 -7.23 -7.84 1.81
N GLY A 90 -7.78 -6.75 1.29
CA GLY A 90 -7.21 -5.42 1.44
C GLY A 90 -5.86 -5.26 0.73
N ILE A 91 -5.72 -5.82 -0.47
CA ILE A 91 -4.53 -5.64 -1.32
C ILE A 91 -4.88 -5.02 -2.66
N LYS A 92 -3.93 -4.29 -3.25
CA LYS A 92 -4.15 -3.51 -4.46
C LYS A 92 -2.90 -3.44 -5.33
N VAL A 93 -3.10 -3.41 -6.65
CA VAL A 93 -2.03 -3.14 -7.61
C VAL A 93 -1.79 -1.63 -7.69
N ARG A 94 -0.51 -1.23 -7.68
CA ARG A 94 -0.05 0.14 -7.88
C ARG A 94 1.08 0.16 -8.91
N SER A 95 1.22 1.26 -9.61
CA SER A 95 2.41 1.52 -10.42
C SER A 95 3.61 1.79 -9.51
N LEU A 96 4.84 1.49 -9.96
CA LEU A 96 6.06 1.85 -9.24
C LEU A 96 6.21 3.36 -9.02
N ASN A 97 5.45 4.19 -9.75
CA ASN A 97 5.40 5.64 -9.55
C ASN A 97 4.37 6.06 -8.48
N GLY A 98 3.78 5.11 -7.72
CA GLY A 98 2.75 5.39 -6.72
C GLY A 98 1.35 5.68 -7.27
N SER A 99 1.22 5.94 -8.57
CA SER A 99 -0.03 6.27 -9.25
C SER A 99 -0.92 5.02 -9.44
N LYS A 100 -2.15 5.25 -9.93
CA LYS A 100 -3.00 4.17 -10.42
C LYS A 100 -2.35 3.53 -11.65
N PRO A 101 -2.37 2.18 -11.77
CA PRO A 101 -1.85 1.52 -12.96
C PRO A 101 -2.61 1.94 -14.21
N SER A 102 -1.91 2.10 -15.32
CA SER A 102 -2.51 2.37 -16.63
C SER A 102 -3.15 1.11 -17.22
N ILE A 103 -4.02 1.29 -18.21
CA ILE A 103 -4.65 0.16 -18.91
C ILE A 103 -3.59 -0.73 -19.56
N SER A 104 -2.53 -0.14 -20.14
CA SER A 104 -1.42 -0.90 -20.73
C SER A 104 -0.69 -1.76 -19.69
N GLN A 105 -0.48 -1.26 -18.48
CA GLN A 105 0.11 -2.04 -17.40
C GLN A 105 -0.78 -3.23 -17.00
N HIS A 106 -2.11 -3.04 -16.92
CA HIS A 106 -3.04 -4.15 -16.67
C HIS A 106 -3.05 -5.17 -17.81
N LEU A 107 -2.96 -4.71 -19.07
CA LEU A 107 -2.90 -5.60 -20.24
C LEU A 107 -1.63 -6.44 -20.24
N ILE A 108 -0.46 -5.85 -19.99
CA ILE A 108 0.81 -6.56 -19.87
C ILE A 108 0.72 -7.64 -18.79
N ARG A 109 0.23 -7.28 -17.61
CA ARG A 109 0.03 -8.22 -16.49
C ARG A 109 -0.88 -9.41 -16.85
N TRP A 110 -1.96 -9.12 -17.58
CA TRP A 110 -2.91 -10.11 -18.05
C TRP A 110 -2.28 -11.05 -19.09
N LEU A 111 -1.53 -10.51 -20.07
CA LEU A 111 -0.81 -11.31 -21.08
C LEU A 111 0.22 -12.24 -20.42
N PHE A 112 1.03 -11.73 -19.49
CA PHE A 112 1.98 -12.57 -18.75
C PHE A 112 1.27 -13.64 -17.92
N ARG A 113 0.11 -13.35 -17.36
CA ARG A 113 -0.70 -14.35 -16.65
C ARG A 113 -1.18 -15.47 -17.58
N LEU A 114 -1.53 -15.16 -18.82
CA LEU A 114 -1.87 -16.18 -19.83
C LEU A 114 -0.65 -17.02 -20.21
N LEU A 115 0.55 -16.42 -20.28
CA LEU A 115 1.79 -17.13 -20.55
C LEU A 115 2.26 -17.98 -19.35
N GLU A 116 2.09 -17.46 -18.13
CA GLU A 116 2.43 -18.18 -16.89
C GLU A 116 1.46 -19.33 -16.58
N ALA A 117 0.27 -19.33 -17.18
CA ALA A 117 -0.75 -20.37 -17.00
C ALA A 117 -1.11 -21.04 -18.35
N PRO A 118 -0.19 -21.74 -19.02
CA PRO A 118 -0.55 -22.52 -20.18
C PRO A 118 -1.51 -23.63 -19.76
N TRP A 119 -2.54 -23.78 -20.55
CA TRP A 119 -3.61 -24.75 -20.39
C TRP A 119 -3.03 -26.16 -20.38
N GLY A 120 -2.85 -26.78 -19.23
CA GLY A 120 -2.55 -28.22 -19.14
C GLY A 120 -1.41 -28.66 -18.20
N ILE A 121 -0.56 -27.81 -17.66
CA ILE A 121 0.55 -28.22 -16.78
C ILE A 121 0.40 -27.60 -15.39
N PHE A 122 -0.51 -28.10 -14.60
CA PHE A 122 -0.94 -27.57 -13.30
C PHE A 122 0.18 -27.40 -12.26
N PHE A 123 1.27 -28.17 -12.34
CA PHE A 123 2.32 -28.17 -11.32
C PHE A 123 3.49 -27.22 -11.60
N LEU A 124 3.86 -27.00 -12.86
CA LEU A 124 4.98 -26.10 -13.21
C LEU A 124 4.59 -24.63 -13.26
N ASN A 125 3.32 -24.32 -13.49
CA ASN A 125 2.84 -22.94 -13.67
C ASN A 125 2.75 -22.12 -12.38
N GLY A 126 2.55 -22.77 -11.23
CA GLY A 126 2.64 -22.12 -9.93
C GLY A 126 4.08 -21.80 -9.51
N ALA A 127 5.06 -22.56 -10.02
CA ALA A 127 6.45 -22.41 -9.64
C ALA A 127 7.06 -21.10 -10.20
N VAL A 128 6.78 -20.75 -11.45
CA VAL A 128 7.34 -19.53 -12.08
C VAL A 128 6.95 -18.26 -11.33
N PRO A 129 5.66 -17.96 -11.08
CA PRO A 129 5.28 -16.79 -10.28
C PRO A 129 5.83 -16.83 -8.86
N ILE A 130 5.91 -17.99 -8.22
CA ILE A 130 6.43 -18.10 -6.84
C ILE A 130 7.93 -17.84 -6.83
N ILE A 131 8.71 -18.46 -7.74
CA ILE A 131 10.15 -18.26 -7.83
C ILE A 131 10.48 -16.79 -8.14
N THR A 132 9.74 -16.17 -9.06
CA THR A 132 9.95 -14.76 -9.41
C THR A 132 9.63 -13.86 -8.24
N MET A 133 8.56 -14.11 -7.47
CA MET A 133 8.23 -13.34 -6.27
C MET A 133 9.30 -13.47 -5.19
N ILE A 134 9.82 -14.68 -4.93
CA ILE A 134 10.87 -14.89 -3.92
C ILE A 134 12.18 -14.19 -4.32
N ARG A 135 12.51 -14.14 -5.60
CA ARG A 135 13.72 -13.47 -6.11
C ARG A 135 13.59 -11.96 -6.26
N SER A 136 12.37 -11.44 -6.38
CA SER A 136 12.13 -10.02 -6.56
C SER A 136 12.26 -9.27 -5.24
N ARG A 137 12.88 -8.09 -5.28
CA ARG A 137 13.02 -7.19 -4.11
C ARG A 137 11.67 -6.75 -3.53
N TYR A 138 10.62 -6.73 -4.35
CA TYR A 138 9.29 -6.22 -4.01
C TYR A 138 8.20 -7.28 -4.14
N ASP A 139 8.55 -8.57 -4.02
CA ASP A 139 7.62 -9.69 -4.16
C ASP A 139 6.81 -9.66 -5.47
N GLN A 140 7.44 -9.24 -6.59
CA GLN A 140 6.79 -9.06 -7.89
C GLN A 140 6.77 -10.37 -8.68
N ARG A 141 5.65 -10.66 -9.36
CA ARG A 141 5.60 -11.67 -10.43
C ARG A 141 6.29 -11.14 -11.67
N LEU A 142 6.62 -12.02 -12.61
CA LEU A 142 7.25 -11.61 -13.87
C LEU A 142 6.44 -10.54 -14.60
N GLY A 143 5.13 -10.73 -14.72
CA GLY A 143 4.22 -9.73 -15.29
C GLY A 143 4.17 -8.42 -14.53
N ASP A 144 4.35 -8.44 -13.18
CA ASP A 144 4.42 -7.23 -12.37
C ASP A 144 5.71 -6.45 -12.66
N VAL A 145 6.84 -7.16 -12.80
CA VAL A 145 8.14 -6.57 -13.11
C VAL A 145 8.12 -5.89 -14.48
N VAL A 146 7.65 -6.59 -15.52
CA VAL A 146 7.59 -6.06 -16.89
C VAL A 146 6.60 -4.90 -17.00
N ALA A 147 5.49 -4.95 -16.28
CA ALA A 147 4.50 -3.87 -16.24
C ALA A 147 4.91 -2.69 -15.36
N GLY A 148 5.99 -2.78 -14.59
CA GLY A 148 6.39 -1.73 -13.63
C GLY A 148 5.34 -1.50 -12.55
N THR A 149 4.78 -2.59 -11.98
CA THR A 149 3.73 -2.54 -10.95
C THR A 149 4.11 -3.34 -9.71
N ILE A 150 3.52 -2.97 -8.58
CA ILE A 150 3.65 -3.69 -7.29
C ILE A 150 2.27 -3.98 -6.72
N VAL A 151 2.17 -4.99 -5.88
CA VAL A 151 0.95 -5.25 -5.10
C VAL A 151 1.20 -4.82 -3.66
N VAL A 152 0.41 -3.86 -3.20
CA VAL A 152 0.56 -3.24 -1.88
C VAL A 152 -0.62 -3.59 -0.98
N ASN A 153 -0.38 -3.53 0.33
CA ASN A 153 -1.42 -3.63 1.33
C ASN A 153 -2.17 -2.30 1.41
N THR A 154 -3.51 -2.33 1.38
CA THR A 154 -4.37 -1.14 1.53
C THR A 154 -4.88 -0.98 2.95
N ARG A 155 -4.71 -1.97 3.81
CA ARG A 155 -5.00 -1.83 5.23
C ARG A 155 -3.89 -1.01 5.84
N ASN A 156 -4.10 0.30 5.87
CA ASN A 156 -3.18 1.22 6.53
C ASN A 156 -2.99 0.77 7.97
N LYS A 157 -1.80 0.31 8.27
CA LYS A 157 -1.27 0.27 9.63
C LYS A 157 -0.74 1.66 10.04
N THR A 158 -1.30 2.73 9.51
CA THR A 158 -1.07 4.03 10.09
C THR A 158 -1.71 3.96 11.46
N SER A 159 -0.91 3.57 12.42
CA SER A 159 -1.29 3.67 13.82
C SER A 159 -1.58 5.14 14.05
N ILE A 160 -2.74 5.44 14.62
CA ILE A 160 -3.04 6.78 15.16
C ILE A 160 -1.93 7.24 16.11
N LYS A 161 -1.09 6.31 16.59
CA LYS A 161 0.13 6.59 17.35
C LYS A 161 1.23 7.31 16.57
N ASP A 162 1.21 7.28 15.23
CA ASP A 162 2.18 8.01 14.39
C ASP A 162 1.68 9.42 14.03
N THR A 163 0.39 9.67 14.16
CA THR A 163 -0.17 11.01 14.20
C THR A 163 -0.21 11.38 15.67
N ILE A 164 0.74 12.20 16.12
CA ILE A 164 0.69 12.80 17.46
C ILE A 164 -0.43 13.86 17.42
N TYR A 165 -1.65 13.40 17.28
CA TYR A 165 -2.82 14.12 17.71
C TYR A 165 -3.03 13.72 19.17
N ARG A 166 -2.30 14.33 20.07
CA ARG A 166 -2.74 14.40 21.46
C ARG A 166 -4.01 15.24 21.42
N ASP A 167 -5.13 14.60 21.68
CA ASP A 167 -6.41 15.30 21.82
C ASP A 167 -6.32 16.22 23.04
N MET A 168 -5.88 17.44 22.80
CA MET A 168 -5.73 18.49 23.81
C MET A 168 -7.05 19.19 24.07
N SER A 169 -8.14 18.82 23.36
CA SER A 169 -9.47 19.44 23.53
C SER A 169 -10.11 19.14 24.89
N SER A 170 -9.58 18.19 25.66
CA SER A 170 -10.06 17.85 27.02
C SER A 170 -9.32 18.54 28.17
N LEU A 171 -8.25 19.26 27.89
CA LEU A 171 -7.51 20.03 28.86
C LEU A 171 -7.61 21.51 28.46
N ASN A 172 -8.07 22.37 29.37
CA ASN A 172 -7.90 23.84 29.26
C ASN A 172 -6.39 24.13 29.35
N TYR A 173 -5.66 23.82 28.24
CA TYR A 173 -4.24 24.06 28.17
C TYR A 173 -4.01 25.49 27.69
N GLU A 174 -3.46 26.33 28.55
CA GLU A 174 -2.99 27.67 28.18
C GLU A 174 -1.53 27.55 27.71
N PRO A 175 -1.20 27.99 26.48
CA PRO A 175 0.18 27.90 25.97
C PRO A 175 1.11 28.74 26.84
N HIS A 176 2.20 28.14 27.31
CA HIS A 176 3.22 28.83 28.10
C HIS A 176 4.03 29.82 27.27
N PHE A 177 4.22 29.48 25.98
CA PHE A 177 5.05 30.28 25.07
C PHE A 177 4.30 30.61 23.77
N PRO A 178 3.42 31.63 23.76
CA PRO A 178 2.66 31.99 22.54
C PRO A 178 3.54 32.40 21.35
N GLN A 179 4.84 32.70 21.59
CA GLN A 179 5.81 33.03 20.55
C GLN A 179 6.10 31.86 19.60
N ILE A 180 5.73 30.65 19.96
CA ILE A 180 5.95 29.39 19.18
C ILE A 180 5.23 29.45 17.82
N LEU A 181 4.14 30.20 17.70
CA LEU A 181 3.44 30.43 16.43
C LEU A 181 4.32 31.11 15.35
N ARG A 182 5.52 31.59 15.70
CA ARG A 182 6.51 32.11 14.75
C ARG A 182 7.34 30.99 14.08
N LEU A 183 7.33 29.77 14.63
CA LEU A 183 8.02 28.64 14.01
C LEU A 183 7.15 28.01 12.93
N SER A 184 7.81 27.61 11.85
CA SER A 184 7.10 26.87 10.79
C SER A 184 6.95 25.39 11.17
N ASP A 185 5.94 24.72 10.58
CA ASP A 185 5.76 23.25 10.71
C ASP A 185 7.05 22.47 10.42
N ARG A 186 7.87 22.99 9.50
CA ARG A 186 9.14 22.39 9.12
C ARG A 186 10.16 22.45 10.26
N ASP A 187 10.19 23.57 10.98
CA ASP A 187 11.12 23.77 12.09
C ASP A 187 10.68 22.94 13.30
N MET A 188 9.39 22.85 13.56
CA MET A 188 8.83 22.01 14.62
C MET A 188 9.12 20.52 14.38
N ASN A 189 8.95 20.06 13.15
CA ASN A 189 9.31 18.67 12.78
C ASN A 189 10.80 18.40 12.95
N LYS A 190 11.68 19.37 12.68
CA LYS A 190 13.12 19.24 12.92
C LYS A 190 13.44 19.14 14.41
N ILE A 191 12.85 20.04 15.23
CA ILE A 191 13.05 20.04 16.69
C ILE A 191 12.65 18.67 17.25
N LYS A 192 11.48 18.16 16.86
CA LYS A 192 10.99 16.85 17.27
C LYS A 192 11.94 15.73 16.86
N THR A 193 12.37 15.70 15.59
CA THR A 193 13.27 14.68 15.08
C THR A 193 14.61 14.67 15.83
N LEU A 194 15.17 15.86 16.10
CA LEU A 194 16.43 16.00 16.84
C LEU A 194 16.28 15.58 18.31
N MET A 195 15.15 15.92 18.93
CA MET A 195 14.83 15.50 20.29
C MET A 195 14.69 13.98 20.38
N ASP A 196 13.95 13.34 19.48
CA ASP A 196 13.80 11.87 19.42
C ASP A 196 15.14 11.18 19.19
N GLN A 197 15.99 11.73 18.33
CA GLN A 197 17.34 11.22 18.08
C GLN A 197 18.22 11.33 19.33
N ALA A 198 18.17 12.47 20.02
CA ALA A 198 18.94 12.73 21.24
C ALA A 198 18.52 11.78 22.38
N ILE A 199 17.21 11.54 22.53
CA ILE A 199 16.67 10.59 23.52
C ILE A 199 17.15 9.16 23.22
N LYS A 200 17.04 8.72 21.95
CA LYS A 200 17.47 7.37 21.53
C LYS A 200 18.98 7.14 21.71
N SER A 201 19.79 8.18 21.53
CA SER A 201 21.25 8.11 21.65
C SER A 201 21.77 8.46 23.06
N GLY A 202 20.90 8.89 23.98
CA GLY A 202 21.30 9.36 25.31
C GLY A 202 22.13 10.65 25.29
N ASN A 203 22.09 11.41 24.20
CA ASN A 203 22.95 12.58 23.97
C ASN A 203 22.32 13.85 24.56
N GLN A 204 22.60 14.11 25.85
CA GLN A 204 22.11 15.30 26.56
C GLN A 204 22.67 16.62 25.99
N GLU A 205 23.88 16.59 25.42
CA GLU A 205 24.50 17.78 24.81
C GLU A 205 23.72 18.23 23.57
N LEU A 206 23.18 17.29 22.79
CA LEU A 206 22.32 17.60 21.64
C LEU A 206 21.01 18.26 22.08
N ILE A 207 20.41 17.77 23.17
CA ILE A 207 19.18 18.38 23.74
C ILE A 207 19.47 19.83 24.17
N ALA A 208 20.57 20.06 24.86
CA ALA A 208 20.97 21.40 25.30
C ALA A 208 21.17 22.36 24.12
N ARG A 209 21.91 21.94 23.08
CA ARG A 209 22.16 22.76 21.89
C ARG A 209 20.85 23.10 21.14
N VAL A 210 19.93 22.15 21.00
CA VAL A 210 18.63 22.38 20.36
C VAL A 210 17.81 23.35 21.19
N ALA A 211 17.74 23.17 22.51
CA ALA A 211 17.00 24.06 23.40
C ALA A 211 17.53 25.50 23.38
N GLU A 212 18.85 25.68 23.46
CA GLU A 212 19.51 26.99 23.37
C GLU A 212 19.17 27.69 22.05
N ARG A 213 19.24 26.95 20.93
CA ARG A 213 18.91 27.51 19.62
C ARG A 213 17.45 27.90 19.49
N VAL A 214 16.52 27.13 20.04
CA VAL A 214 15.09 27.47 20.06
C VAL A 214 14.83 28.68 20.94
N LYS A 215 15.48 28.77 22.12
CA LYS A 215 15.37 29.95 23.01
C LYS A 215 15.85 31.23 22.30
N GLU A 216 17.00 31.15 21.62
CA GLU A 216 17.56 32.25 20.86
C GLU A 216 16.64 32.74 19.74
N VAL A 217 16.09 31.80 18.93
CA VAL A 217 15.21 32.14 17.80
C VAL A 217 13.88 32.71 18.24
N LEU A 218 13.33 32.23 19.36
CA LEU A 218 12.05 32.71 19.90
C LEU A 218 12.19 33.88 20.84
N GLY A 219 13.41 34.23 21.28
CA GLY A 219 13.66 35.27 22.26
C GLY A 219 13.07 34.92 23.62
N ILE A 220 13.10 33.66 24.03
CA ILE A 220 12.53 33.20 25.30
C ILE A 220 13.65 33.03 26.33
N GLU A 221 13.51 33.72 27.45
CA GLU A 221 14.32 33.52 28.64
C GLU A 221 13.52 32.69 29.64
N THR A 222 14.01 31.52 30.02
CA THR A 222 13.36 30.60 30.96
C THR A 222 14.39 29.83 31.75
N GLU A 223 14.10 29.59 33.04
CA GLU A 223 14.92 28.76 33.93
C GLU A 223 14.60 27.24 33.79
N MET A 224 13.66 26.88 32.89
CA MET A 224 13.32 25.47 32.66
C MET A 224 14.50 24.67 32.16
N GLY A 225 14.62 23.42 32.61
CA GLY A 225 15.60 22.47 32.09
C GLY A 225 15.41 22.26 30.56
N HIS A 226 16.50 22.05 29.85
CA HIS A 226 16.51 21.96 28.38
C HIS A 226 15.50 20.95 27.81
N TYR A 227 15.38 19.78 28.44
CA TYR A 227 14.42 18.77 28.04
C TYR A 227 12.97 19.23 28.27
N GLN A 228 12.68 19.72 29.48
CA GLN A 228 11.34 20.19 29.85
C GLN A 228 10.90 21.37 28.99
N PHE A 229 11.82 22.28 28.66
CA PHE A 229 11.57 23.41 27.76
C PHE A 229 11.14 22.91 26.36
N LEU A 230 11.91 22.00 25.74
CA LEU A 230 11.59 21.45 24.42
C LEU A 230 10.27 20.67 24.42
N GLU A 231 9.97 19.93 25.48
CA GLU A 231 8.71 19.23 25.66
C GLU A 231 7.52 20.21 25.74
N THR A 232 7.67 21.29 26.49
CA THR A 232 6.66 22.36 26.59
C THR A 232 6.46 23.04 25.25
N VAL A 233 7.53 23.36 24.52
CA VAL A 233 7.48 23.94 23.16
C VAL A 233 6.71 23.02 22.20
N LEU A 234 6.92 21.71 22.24
CA LEU A 234 6.20 20.75 21.42
C LEU A 234 4.72 20.61 21.83
N ASN A 235 4.42 20.74 23.11
CA ASN A 235 3.06 20.69 23.61
C ASN A 235 2.27 21.97 23.29
N ASP A 236 2.90 23.14 23.38
CA ASP A 236 2.30 24.44 23.07
C ASP A 236 2.00 24.62 21.57
N TYR A 237 2.69 23.86 20.71
CA TYR A 237 2.48 23.92 19.26
C TYR A 237 1.30 23.05 18.80
N ASN A 238 0.97 21.96 19.50
CA ASN A 238 -0.11 21.02 19.15
C ASN A 238 -1.46 21.51 19.68
#